data_5c6be9049ba1e8ab8647dcc270d83291
#
_entry.id   5c6be9049ba1e8ab8647dcc270d83291
#
_cell.length_a   1.000
_cell.length_b   1.000
_cell.length_c   1.000
_cell.angle_alpha   90.00
_cell.angle_beta   90.00
_cell.angle_gamma   90.00
#
_symmetry.space_group_name_H-M   'P 1'
#
loop_
_entity.id
_entity.type
_entity.pdbx_description
1 polymer ?
#
loop_
_entity_poly.entity_id
_entity_poly.type
_entity_poly.pdbx_seq_one_letter_code
_entity_poly.pdbx_strand_id
1 'polypeptide(L)'
;MRLGKMCGLLMKAFLAVLMLFVTAAAMEMEVYDEDDLAYAIDEKCENIILKGEYIPLDFLDQVVIDFDTVLNLNGNKLFSYFQITNGAQVTIKNGGFTAAGDPIIEVCGSDDEERPTVLILENLKIEASRGIQINNDGYTRVEVNNTEMQALSYHGWCLQISNAVEGNAGVDILVDGGDLFSAQGYVIECNGDAEVSIKNAKLGGAAGILMQAGSLTMENTALVTENNSTNPSIPTNTIAFTPATNAARVILTLGPGNQISSKSGAIFHIVPAAQGGVTAQIAITGGTFIAENGHPLFSALEGIEKVVEISGGSFPGISPEESAALAPCLSESITIDEDGNVAAKPQEPGVIVIHPNEENQTQSNPGTGAPINAIGQWLWSIVCWMHSQVR
;
A
#
# COMPACT_ATOMS: atom_id res chain seq x y z
N MET A 1 39.72 57.97 9.10
CA MET A 1 38.41 57.77 8.44
C MET A 1 38.16 56.34 7.93
N ARG A 2 39.03 55.36 8.23
CA ARG A 2 38.86 53.93 7.79
C ARG A 2 38.33 52.99 8.91
N LEU A 3 38.52 53.29 10.19
CA LEU A 3 38.08 52.41 11.28
C LEU A 3 36.55 52.36 11.47
N GLY A 4 35.85 53.50 11.28
CA GLY A 4 34.38 53.54 11.44
C GLY A 4 33.59 52.76 10.37
N LYS A 5 34.14 52.65 9.16
CA LYS A 5 33.50 51.85 8.10
C LYS A 5 33.68 50.34 8.29
N MET A 6 34.79 49.94 8.91
CA MET A 6 35.08 48.54 9.21
C MET A 6 34.23 48.02 10.39
N CYS A 7 34.01 48.83 11.42
CA CYS A 7 33.12 48.52 12.55
C CYS A 7 31.64 48.38 12.09
N GLY A 8 31.18 49.23 11.18
CA GLY A 8 29.84 49.16 10.62
C GLY A 8 29.60 47.93 9.73
N LEU A 9 30.65 47.46 9.01
CA LEU A 9 30.55 46.26 8.20
C LEU A 9 30.53 44.98 9.06
N LEU A 10 31.35 44.95 10.12
CA LEU A 10 31.36 43.84 11.09
C LEU A 10 30.06 43.74 11.87
N MET A 11 29.45 44.85 12.24
CA MET A 11 28.19 44.89 12.96
C MET A 11 27.02 44.45 12.07
N LYS A 12 27.02 44.80 10.75
CA LYS A 12 26.04 44.35 9.80
C LYS A 12 26.19 42.84 9.51
N ALA A 13 27.43 42.36 9.40
CA ALA A 13 27.70 40.94 9.23
C ALA A 13 27.29 40.13 10.49
N PHE A 14 27.51 40.65 11.67
CA PHE A 14 27.11 40.04 12.93
C PHE A 14 25.59 40.05 13.11
N LEU A 15 24.87 41.12 12.72
CA LEU A 15 23.42 41.17 12.73
C LEU A 15 22.83 40.20 11.68
N ALA A 16 23.43 40.10 10.48
CA ALA A 16 23.00 39.16 9.45
C ALA A 16 23.23 37.70 9.89
N VAL A 17 24.34 37.41 10.54
CA VAL A 17 24.61 36.08 11.13
C VAL A 17 23.68 35.82 12.32
N LEU A 18 23.38 36.81 13.16
CA LEU A 18 22.40 36.68 14.26
C LEU A 18 20.99 36.45 13.71
N MET A 19 20.61 37.08 12.62
CA MET A 19 19.31 36.80 11.93
C MET A 19 19.28 35.46 11.25
N LEU A 20 20.40 34.87 10.81
CA LEU A 20 20.52 33.54 10.30
C LEU A 20 20.45 32.45 11.38
N PHE A 21 20.72 32.80 12.66
CA PHE A 21 20.61 31.89 13.80
C PHE A 21 19.30 32.04 14.60
N VAL A 22 18.44 32.99 14.27
CA VAL A 22 17.03 32.90 14.64
C VAL A 22 16.39 31.91 13.66
N THR A 23 16.73 30.63 13.78
CA THR A 23 15.82 29.60 13.42
C THR A 23 14.55 29.92 14.17
N ALA A 24 13.48 30.26 13.45
CA ALA A 24 12.18 30.36 14.10
C ALA A 24 12.03 29.08 14.91
N ALA A 25 12.04 29.22 16.25
CA ALA A 25 11.77 28.08 17.10
C ALA A 25 10.37 27.57 16.64
N ALA A 26 10.30 26.33 16.23
CA ALA A 26 9.03 25.73 15.83
C ALA A 26 8.00 26.06 16.91
N MET A 27 6.88 26.66 16.54
CA MET A 27 5.88 27.09 17.49
C MET A 27 5.20 25.84 18.06
N GLU A 28 5.55 25.50 19.30
CA GLU A 28 5.01 24.35 20.04
C GLU A 28 3.92 24.82 20.98
N MET A 29 2.79 24.15 21.01
CA MET A 29 1.68 24.45 21.91
C MET A 29 1.18 23.19 22.62
N GLU A 30 1.08 23.27 23.94
CA GLU A 30 0.37 22.30 24.77
C GLU A 30 -1.11 22.64 24.81
N VAL A 31 -1.96 21.64 24.51
CA VAL A 31 -3.41 21.79 24.35
C VAL A 31 -4.11 20.98 25.43
N TYR A 32 -4.96 21.60 26.20
CA TYR A 32 -5.67 21.00 27.31
C TYR A 32 -7.17 20.84 27.05
N ASP A 33 -7.74 21.64 26.14
CA ASP A 33 -9.15 21.63 25.79
C ASP A 33 -9.39 22.03 24.32
N GLU A 34 -10.65 22.21 23.93
CA GLU A 34 -11.07 22.53 22.58
C GLU A 34 -10.63 23.93 22.16
N ASP A 35 -10.75 24.92 23.04
CA ASP A 35 -10.37 26.31 22.77
C ASP A 35 -8.86 26.43 22.50
N ASP A 36 -8.04 25.71 23.26
CA ASP A 36 -6.59 25.62 23.06
C ASP A 36 -6.27 25.00 21.70
N LEU A 37 -6.99 23.91 21.30
CA LEU A 37 -6.76 23.26 20.03
C LEU A 37 -7.17 24.16 18.85
N ALA A 38 -8.33 24.81 18.94
CA ALA A 38 -8.78 25.75 17.93
C ALA A 38 -7.77 26.90 17.78
N TYR A 39 -7.29 27.46 18.90
CA TYR A 39 -6.25 28.50 18.89
C TYR A 39 -4.93 28.01 18.27
N ALA A 40 -4.48 26.80 18.61
CA ALA A 40 -3.26 26.23 18.03
C ALA A 40 -3.34 26.07 16.50
N ILE A 41 -4.52 25.71 15.99
CA ILE A 41 -4.78 25.59 14.57
C ILE A 41 -4.85 26.96 13.89
N ASP A 42 -5.55 27.93 14.48
CA ASP A 42 -5.66 29.29 13.95
C ASP A 42 -4.29 29.99 13.88
N GLU A 43 -3.45 29.80 14.90
CA GLU A 43 -2.06 30.32 14.95
C GLU A 43 -1.08 29.49 14.13
N LYS A 44 -1.52 28.40 13.48
CA LYS A 44 -0.72 27.51 12.64
C LYS A 44 0.52 26.96 13.36
N CYS A 45 0.31 26.44 14.56
CA CYS A 45 1.39 25.86 15.37
C CYS A 45 2.01 24.64 14.69
N GLU A 46 3.33 24.61 14.54
CA GLU A 46 4.07 23.52 13.91
C GLU A 46 4.06 22.22 14.74
N ASN A 47 3.94 22.35 16.08
CA ASN A 47 3.86 21.22 17.00
C ASN A 47 2.74 21.44 18.00
N ILE A 48 1.77 20.54 18.00
CA ILE A 48 0.60 20.57 18.90
C ILE A 48 0.64 19.30 19.75
N ILE A 49 0.67 19.45 21.08
CA ILE A 49 0.77 18.34 22.02
C ILE A 49 -0.46 18.31 22.91
N LEU A 50 -1.29 17.27 22.80
CA LEU A 50 -2.45 17.09 23.66
C LEU A 50 -2.01 16.73 25.09
N LYS A 51 -2.56 17.44 26.07
CA LYS A 51 -2.39 17.18 27.50
C LYS A 51 -3.72 16.81 28.19
N GLY A 52 -4.82 17.20 27.61
CA GLY A 52 -6.16 16.77 28.07
C GLY A 52 -6.43 15.31 27.71
N GLU A 53 -7.05 14.55 28.61
CA GLU A 53 -7.34 13.11 28.41
C GLU A 53 -8.34 12.84 27.28
N TYR A 54 -9.25 13.77 27.04
CA TYR A 54 -10.29 13.72 26.02
C TYR A 54 -10.67 15.13 25.61
N ILE A 55 -10.51 15.44 24.33
CA ILE A 55 -10.89 16.73 23.76
C ILE A 55 -12.04 16.47 22.76
N PRO A 56 -13.30 16.78 23.14
CA PRO A 56 -14.39 16.78 22.20
C PRO A 56 -14.33 18.07 21.38
N LEU A 57 -14.26 18.00 20.09
CA LEU A 57 -14.57 19.12 19.22
C LEU A 57 -16.05 19.08 18.88
N ASP A 58 -16.70 20.23 18.78
CA ASP A 58 -18.15 20.30 18.55
C ASP A 58 -18.51 19.51 17.30
N PHE A 59 -19.51 18.64 17.38
CA PHE A 59 -19.84 17.55 16.47
C PHE A 59 -20.10 17.95 15.02
N LEU A 60 -20.11 19.23 14.70
CA LEU A 60 -20.61 19.75 13.44
C LEU A 60 -19.54 20.43 12.58
N ASP A 61 -18.38 20.76 13.14
CA ASP A 61 -17.38 21.53 12.42
C ASP A 61 -16.16 20.67 12.06
N GLN A 62 -15.96 20.50 10.76
CA GLN A 62 -14.75 19.91 10.21
C GLN A 62 -13.55 20.80 10.48
N VAL A 63 -12.53 20.25 11.13
CA VAL A 63 -11.29 20.96 11.38
C VAL A 63 -10.43 20.93 10.12
N VAL A 64 -10.20 22.10 9.54
CA VAL A 64 -9.37 22.22 8.32
C VAL A 64 -7.93 22.51 8.71
N ILE A 65 -6.99 21.70 8.22
CA ILE A 65 -5.56 21.91 8.39
C ILE A 65 -4.95 22.16 7.01
N ASP A 66 -4.51 23.40 6.79
CA ASP A 66 -3.90 23.89 5.55
C ASP A 66 -2.43 24.30 5.70
N PHE A 67 -1.78 23.83 6.76
CA PHE A 67 -0.40 24.15 7.12
C PHE A 67 0.35 22.93 7.67
N ASP A 68 1.67 23.00 7.66
CA ASP A 68 2.53 21.92 8.13
C ASP A 68 2.49 21.83 9.67
N THR A 69 2.12 20.65 10.22
CA THR A 69 2.02 20.46 11.67
C THR A 69 2.21 19.01 12.09
N VAL A 70 2.66 18.84 13.33
CA VAL A 70 2.68 17.57 14.03
C VAL A 70 1.69 17.62 15.19
N LEU A 71 0.62 16.86 15.14
CA LEU A 71 -0.35 16.68 16.20
C LEU A 71 -0.02 15.41 17.00
N ASN A 72 0.60 15.59 18.15
CA ASN A 72 0.94 14.48 19.04
C ASN A 72 -0.15 14.32 20.11
N LEU A 73 -0.91 13.25 20.01
CA LEU A 73 -2.01 12.96 20.94
C LEU A 73 -1.51 12.54 22.33
N ASN A 74 -0.22 12.20 22.47
CA ASN A 74 0.43 11.93 23.76
C ASN A 74 -0.30 10.87 24.62
N GLY A 75 -0.85 9.84 23.98
CA GLY A 75 -1.64 8.79 24.62
C GLY A 75 -3.11 9.15 24.86
N ASN A 76 -3.51 10.38 24.59
CA ASN A 76 -4.85 10.89 24.83
C ASN A 76 -5.82 10.56 23.66
N LYS A 77 -7.10 10.89 23.82
CA LYS A 77 -8.12 10.69 22.83
C LYS A 77 -8.63 12.02 22.29
N LEU A 78 -8.73 12.09 20.97
CA LEU A 78 -9.33 13.21 20.26
C LEU A 78 -10.63 12.76 19.63
N PHE A 79 -11.67 13.56 19.77
CA PHE A 79 -12.96 13.36 19.10
C PHE A 79 -13.19 14.47 18.10
N SER A 80 -12.89 14.22 16.83
CA SER A 80 -13.00 15.19 15.76
C SER A 80 -12.94 14.53 14.39
N TYR A 81 -13.23 15.31 13.33
CA TYR A 81 -12.88 14.92 11.97
C TYR A 81 -12.12 16.05 11.28
N PHE A 82 -11.17 15.66 10.44
CA PHE A 82 -10.21 16.58 9.82
C PHE A 82 -10.35 16.61 8.30
N GLN A 83 -10.13 17.80 7.74
CA GLN A 83 -9.79 17.95 6.34
C GLN A 83 -8.36 18.50 6.23
N ILE A 84 -7.53 17.80 5.46
CA ILE A 84 -6.15 18.19 5.19
C ILE A 84 -6.04 18.59 3.74
N THR A 85 -5.49 19.78 3.48
CA THR A 85 -5.58 20.40 2.15
C THR A 85 -4.40 21.33 1.86
N ASN A 86 -4.37 21.88 0.66
CA ASN A 86 -3.43 22.95 0.24
C ASN A 86 -1.93 22.61 0.34
N GLY A 87 -1.54 21.36 0.15
CA GLY A 87 -0.15 20.94 0.24
C GLY A 87 0.40 20.93 1.67
N ALA A 88 -0.48 20.89 2.70
CA ALA A 88 -0.10 20.74 4.09
C ALA A 88 0.56 19.39 4.35
N GLN A 89 1.60 19.38 5.19
CA GLN A 89 2.26 18.16 5.69
C GLN A 89 1.87 17.93 7.14
N VAL A 90 0.96 16.99 7.36
CA VAL A 90 0.37 16.74 8.69
C VAL A 90 0.76 15.37 9.19
N THR A 91 1.33 15.31 10.40
CA THR A 91 1.57 14.08 11.14
C THR A 91 0.66 14.02 12.36
N ILE A 92 -0.15 12.96 12.49
CA ILE A 92 -0.95 12.69 13.69
C ILE A 92 -0.40 11.42 14.34
N LYS A 93 -0.08 11.47 15.64
CA LYS A 93 0.59 10.35 16.28
C LYS A 93 0.27 10.12 17.74
N ASN A 94 0.54 8.87 18.18
CA ASN A 94 0.60 8.45 19.59
C ASN A 94 -0.69 8.68 20.37
N GLY A 95 -1.79 8.06 19.98
CA GLY A 95 -3.02 8.18 20.76
C GLY A 95 -4.25 7.57 20.13
N GLY A 96 -5.41 8.01 20.58
CA GLY A 96 -6.70 7.58 20.07
C GLY A 96 -7.40 8.68 19.28
N PHE A 97 -8.16 8.24 18.28
CA PHE A 97 -8.94 9.11 17.44
C PHE A 97 -10.31 8.51 17.21
N THR A 98 -11.36 9.26 17.49
CA THR A 98 -12.73 8.76 17.38
C THR A 98 -13.62 9.84 16.78
N ALA A 99 -14.49 9.48 15.86
CA ALA A 99 -15.51 10.38 15.35
C ALA A 99 -16.76 9.63 14.90
N ALA A 100 -17.90 10.28 15.08
CA ALA A 100 -19.14 9.88 14.43
C ALA A 100 -19.27 10.50 13.02
N GLY A 101 -18.35 11.37 12.65
CA GLY A 101 -18.28 12.00 11.32
C GLY A 101 -17.91 11.00 10.22
N ASP A 102 -18.13 11.43 8.99
CA ASP A 102 -18.03 10.56 7.82
C ASP A 102 -17.48 11.33 6.63
N PRO A 103 -16.20 11.18 6.28
CA PRO A 103 -15.13 10.35 6.90
C PRO A 103 -14.50 10.99 8.14
N ILE A 104 -13.64 10.23 8.88
CA ILE A 104 -12.90 10.78 10.03
C ILE A 104 -11.77 11.71 9.60
N ILE A 105 -11.12 11.40 8.48
CA ILE A 105 -10.13 12.26 7.84
C ILE A 105 -10.41 12.30 6.34
N GLU A 106 -10.50 13.50 5.80
CA GLU A 106 -10.53 13.77 4.38
C GLU A 106 -9.20 14.39 3.96
N VAL A 107 -8.58 13.86 2.91
CA VAL A 107 -7.34 14.40 2.34
C VAL A 107 -7.62 14.89 0.93
N CYS A 108 -7.49 16.21 0.75
CA CYS A 108 -7.63 16.86 -0.54
C CYS A 108 -6.25 17.10 -1.16
N GLY A 109 -6.09 16.79 -2.43
CA GLY A 109 -4.83 16.93 -3.12
C GLY A 109 -4.37 18.38 -3.27
N SER A 110 -3.10 18.53 -3.58
CA SER A 110 -2.48 19.80 -3.95
C SER A 110 -2.39 19.92 -5.47
N ASP A 111 -2.57 21.12 -6.01
CA ASP A 111 -2.29 21.40 -7.42
C ASP A 111 -0.79 21.41 -7.74
N ASP A 112 0.07 21.43 -6.71
CA ASP A 112 1.52 21.52 -6.82
C ASP A 112 2.18 20.15 -6.57
N GLU A 113 2.77 19.56 -7.60
CA GLU A 113 3.48 18.28 -7.51
C GLU A 113 4.71 18.34 -6.59
N GLU A 114 5.39 19.49 -6.51
CA GLU A 114 6.56 19.67 -5.65
C GLU A 114 6.15 19.80 -4.17
N ARG A 115 4.86 20.11 -3.93
CA ARG A 115 4.30 20.24 -2.58
C ARG A 115 2.96 19.48 -2.46
N PRO A 116 2.98 18.15 -2.51
CA PRO A 116 1.77 17.35 -2.32
C PRO A 116 1.18 17.55 -0.91
N THR A 117 -0.12 17.34 -0.78
CA THR A 117 -0.73 17.20 0.56
C THR A 117 -0.26 15.89 1.16
N VAL A 118 0.28 15.93 2.39
CA VAL A 118 0.84 14.75 3.08
C VAL A 118 0.12 14.51 4.39
N LEU A 119 -0.39 13.29 4.57
CA LEU A 119 -0.88 12.80 5.86
C LEU A 119 -0.04 11.62 6.32
N ILE A 120 0.51 11.71 7.53
CA ILE A 120 1.22 10.63 8.20
C ILE A 120 0.49 10.28 9.49
N LEU A 121 0.06 9.03 9.63
CA LEU A 121 -0.54 8.47 10.83
C LEU A 121 0.42 7.48 11.48
N GLU A 122 0.74 7.68 12.76
CA GLU A 122 1.72 6.85 13.46
C GLU A 122 1.20 6.40 14.84
N ASN A 123 1.19 5.11 15.10
CA ASN A 123 0.87 4.53 16.40
C ASN A 123 -0.49 5.03 16.94
N LEU A 124 -1.52 4.98 16.12
CA LEU A 124 -2.85 5.44 16.46
C LEU A 124 -3.82 4.28 16.68
N LYS A 125 -4.86 4.56 17.45
CA LYS A 125 -6.07 3.75 17.50
C LYS A 125 -7.27 4.57 17.04
N ILE A 126 -7.83 4.21 15.89
CA ILE A 126 -8.91 4.95 15.24
C ILE A 126 -10.19 4.11 15.25
N GLU A 127 -11.27 4.68 15.77
CA GLU A 127 -12.62 4.09 15.74
C GLU A 127 -13.59 5.09 15.12
N ALA A 128 -14.13 4.80 13.94
CA ALA A 128 -14.93 5.73 13.18
C ALA A 128 -16.08 5.07 12.43
N SER A 129 -17.03 5.85 11.95
CA SER A 129 -18.03 5.39 10.99
C SER A 129 -17.36 4.96 9.70
N ARG A 130 -16.51 5.81 9.13
CA ARG A 130 -15.63 5.60 7.97
C ARG A 130 -14.25 6.16 8.28
N GLY A 131 -13.24 5.55 7.68
CA GLY A 131 -11.84 5.91 7.90
C GLY A 131 -11.39 7.13 7.11
N ILE A 132 -10.31 6.97 6.34
CA ILE A 132 -9.66 8.04 5.60
C ILE A 132 -10.17 8.05 4.16
N GLN A 133 -10.73 9.18 3.74
CA GLN A 133 -11.06 9.46 2.35
C GLN A 133 -9.94 10.26 1.71
N ILE A 134 -9.42 9.75 0.62
CA ILE A 134 -8.43 10.45 -0.20
C ILE A 134 -9.12 10.91 -1.48
N ASN A 135 -9.23 12.21 -1.66
CA ASN A 135 -9.76 12.78 -2.87
C ASN A 135 -8.70 12.73 -3.96
N ASN A 136 -9.10 12.20 -5.11
CA ASN A 136 -8.20 12.10 -6.26
C ASN A 136 -8.32 13.36 -7.12
N ASP A 137 -8.05 14.51 -6.50
CA ASP A 137 -8.20 15.85 -7.07
C ASP A 137 -6.88 16.64 -7.17
N GLY A 138 -5.75 16.00 -6.81
CA GLY A 138 -4.42 16.61 -6.83
C GLY A 138 -3.36 15.66 -6.27
N TYR A 139 -2.15 16.16 -6.09
CA TYR A 139 -1.03 15.40 -5.55
C TYR A 139 -1.20 15.14 -4.05
N THR A 140 -1.18 13.86 -3.67
CA THR A 140 -1.42 13.43 -2.30
C THR A 140 -0.49 12.29 -1.91
N ARG A 141 0.02 12.32 -0.68
CA ARG A 141 0.74 11.21 -0.07
C ARG A 141 0.14 10.87 1.29
N VAL A 142 -0.21 9.61 1.49
CA VAL A 142 -0.75 9.12 2.77
C VAL A 142 0.12 7.97 3.29
N GLU A 143 0.59 8.08 4.53
CA GLU A 143 1.32 7.03 5.22
C GLU A 143 0.56 6.61 6.49
N VAL A 144 0.27 5.32 6.61
CA VAL A 144 -0.40 4.73 7.77
C VAL A 144 0.57 3.72 8.39
N ASN A 145 1.20 4.13 9.49
CA ASN A 145 2.27 3.39 10.13
C ASN A 145 1.80 2.85 11.49
N ASN A 146 1.84 1.53 11.66
CA ASN A 146 1.52 0.86 12.93
C ASN A 146 0.22 1.38 13.57
N THR A 147 -0.83 1.54 12.79
CA THR A 147 -2.11 2.13 13.21
C THR A 147 -3.22 1.09 13.21
N GLU A 148 -3.98 1.02 14.30
CA GLU A 148 -5.21 0.26 14.37
C GLU A 148 -6.38 1.13 13.92
N MET A 149 -7.18 0.67 12.96
CA MET A 149 -8.35 1.40 12.47
C MET A 149 -9.55 0.50 12.34
N GLN A 150 -10.69 0.93 12.89
CA GLN A 150 -11.96 0.23 12.80
C GLN A 150 -13.03 1.14 12.18
N ALA A 151 -13.54 0.72 11.02
CA ALA A 151 -14.66 1.35 10.35
C ALA A 151 -15.95 0.59 10.68
N LEU A 152 -16.91 1.25 11.34
CA LEU A 152 -18.04 0.60 12.00
C LEU A 152 -19.38 0.76 11.28
N SER A 153 -19.49 1.69 10.30
CA SER A 153 -20.75 1.94 9.62
C SER A 153 -21.12 0.86 8.60
N TYR A 154 -22.38 0.88 8.16
CA TYR A 154 -22.94 -0.03 7.17
C TYR A 154 -22.23 -0.03 5.81
N HIS A 155 -21.63 1.10 5.42
CA HIS A 155 -20.76 1.27 4.26
C HIS A 155 -19.36 1.71 4.69
N GLY A 156 -18.91 1.23 5.87
CA GLY A 156 -17.62 1.63 6.41
C GLY A 156 -16.45 1.08 5.60
N TRP A 157 -15.42 1.90 5.45
CA TRP A 157 -14.13 1.56 4.89
C TRP A 157 -13.02 2.20 5.73
N CYS A 158 -11.86 1.56 5.76
CA CYS A 158 -10.70 2.16 6.43
C CYS A 158 -10.00 3.16 5.53
N LEU A 159 -9.81 2.79 4.25
CA LEU A 159 -9.22 3.66 3.23
C LEU A 159 -10.11 3.67 2.00
N GLN A 160 -10.45 4.84 1.51
CA GLN A 160 -11.14 5.02 0.24
C GLN A 160 -10.42 6.06 -0.62
N ILE A 161 -10.09 5.66 -1.84
CA ILE A 161 -9.64 6.56 -2.88
C ILE A 161 -10.84 6.89 -3.75
N SER A 162 -11.24 8.14 -3.77
CA SER A 162 -12.37 8.61 -4.56
C SER A 162 -12.09 8.53 -6.06
N ASN A 163 -13.15 8.52 -6.87
CA ASN A 163 -13.02 8.64 -8.31
C ASN A 163 -12.30 9.94 -8.68
N ALA A 164 -11.40 9.87 -9.67
CA ALA A 164 -10.73 11.05 -10.20
C ALA A 164 -11.76 12.07 -10.71
N VAL A 165 -11.67 13.29 -10.24
CA VAL A 165 -12.17 14.46 -10.94
C VAL A 165 -11.18 14.72 -12.07
N GLU A 166 -11.62 15.04 -13.27
CA GLU A 166 -10.79 15.18 -14.49
C GLU A 166 -9.42 15.83 -14.20
N GLY A 167 -8.36 15.05 -14.33
CA GLY A 167 -6.96 15.48 -14.15
C GLY A 167 -6.09 14.32 -13.63
N ASN A 168 -4.84 14.28 -14.02
CA ASN A 168 -3.88 13.32 -13.45
C ASN A 168 -3.49 13.79 -12.04
N ALA A 169 -4.04 13.14 -11.04
CA ALA A 169 -3.59 13.29 -9.67
C ALA A 169 -2.54 12.23 -9.37
N GLY A 170 -1.44 12.63 -8.75
CA GLY A 170 -0.46 11.70 -8.17
C GLY A 170 -0.88 11.36 -6.74
N VAL A 171 -1.46 10.19 -6.53
CA VAL A 171 -1.87 9.72 -5.19
C VAL A 171 -1.02 8.52 -4.80
N ASP A 172 -0.20 8.68 -3.78
CA ASP A 172 0.64 7.64 -3.20
C ASP A 172 0.18 7.27 -1.80
N ILE A 173 -0.05 5.99 -1.54
CA ILE A 173 -0.49 5.50 -0.25
C ILE A 173 0.42 4.37 0.22
N LEU A 174 0.95 4.51 1.42
CA LEU A 174 1.70 3.47 2.12
C LEU A 174 0.98 3.07 3.40
N VAL A 175 0.71 1.77 3.55
CA VAL A 175 0.32 1.17 4.84
C VAL A 175 1.44 0.24 5.27
N ASP A 176 2.11 0.52 6.40
CA ASP A 176 3.18 -0.31 6.95
C ASP A 176 2.88 -0.70 8.40
N GLY A 177 2.50 -1.94 8.59
CA GLY A 177 2.04 -2.45 9.89
C GLY A 177 0.61 -2.03 10.23
N GLY A 178 0.20 -2.38 11.46
CA GLY A 178 -1.14 -2.06 11.97
C GLY A 178 -2.23 -3.08 11.64
N ASP A 179 -3.44 -2.74 12.02
CA ASP A 179 -4.63 -3.59 11.90
C ASP A 179 -5.80 -2.75 11.39
N LEU A 180 -6.27 -3.01 10.19
CA LEU A 180 -7.37 -2.30 9.55
C LEU A 180 -8.58 -3.23 9.44
N PHE A 181 -9.70 -2.84 10.02
CA PHE A 181 -10.91 -3.63 10.09
C PHE A 181 -12.15 -2.85 9.66
N SER A 182 -12.94 -3.41 8.74
CA SER A 182 -14.25 -2.88 8.36
C SER A 182 -15.37 -3.83 8.76
N ALA A 183 -16.28 -3.35 9.61
CA ALA A 183 -17.35 -4.20 10.16
C ALA A 183 -18.38 -4.63 9.12
N GLN A 184 -18.68 -3.81 8.11
CA GLN A 184 -19.77 -4.04 7.16
C GLN A 184 -19.42 -3.74 5.70
N GLY A 185 -18.25 -3.12 5.43
CA GLY A 185 -17.82 -2.70 4.09
C GLY A 185 -16.50 -3.33 3.67
N TYR A 186 -15.90 -2.77 2.66
CA TYR A 186 -14.53 -3.09 2.27
C TYR A 186 -13.54 -2.43 3.23
N VAL A 187 -12.43 -3.09 3.50
CA VAL A 187 -11.33 -2.45 4.25
C VAL A 187 -10.71 -1.35 3.40
N ILE A 188 -10.50 -1.63 2.11
CA ILE A 188 -9.90 -0.70 1.16
C ILE A 188 -10.74 -0.62 -0.10
N GLU A 189 -11.04 0.60 -0.55
CA GLU A 189 -11.73 0.88 -1.80
C GLU A 189 -10.88 1.76 -2.71
N CYS A 190 -10.37 1.19 -3.80
CA CYS A 190 -9.61 1.90 -4.83
C CYS A 190 -10.54 2.23 -6.02
N ASN A 191 -11.23 3.35 -5.94
CA ASN A 191 -12.16 3.82 -6.97
C ASN A 191 -11.49 4.85 -7.92
N GLY A 192 -10.36 5.43 -7.51
CA GLY A 192 -9.55 6.39 -8.26
C GLY A 192 -8.16 5.89 -8.59
N ASP A 193 -7.46 6.58 -9.52
CA ASP A 193 -6.09 6.23 -9.90
C ASP A 193 -5.12 6.64 -8.77
N ALA A 194 -4.54 5.63 -8.12
CA ALA A 194 -3.57 5.78 -7.02
C ALA A 194 -2.55 4.65 -7.07
N GLU A 195 -1.40 4.89 -6.44
CA GLU A 195 -0.42 3.85 -6.14
C GLU A 195 -0.50 3.48 -4.65
N VAL A 196 -0.99 2.26 -4.36
CA VAL A 196 -1.18 1.79 -2.99
C VAL A 196 -0.21 0.66 -2.69
N SER A 197 0.56 0.80 -1.62
CA SER A 197 1.46 -0.22 -1.10
C SER A 197 1.06 -0.61 0.32
N ILE A 198 0.82 -1.90 0.54
CA ILE A 198 0.45 -2.45 1.85
C ILE A 198 1.45 -3.52 2.24
N LYS A 199 2.07 -3.36 3.39
CA LYS A 199 3.03 -4.33 3.90
C LYS A 199 2.96 -4.47 5.42
N ASN A 200 3.29 -5.66 5.89
CA ASN A 200 3.37 -6.00 7.32
C ASN A 200 2.06 -5.75 8.09
N ALA A 201 0.93 -5.63 7.42
CA ALA A 201 -0.36 -5.24 8.00
C ALA A 201 -1.30 -6.44 8.21
N LYS A 202 -2.34 -6.20 9.01
CA LYS A 202 -3.49 -7.08 9.08
C LYS A 202 -4.71 -6.34 8.57
N LEU A 203 -5.41 -6.96 7.64
CA LEU A 203 -6.64 -6.45 7.06
C LEU A 203 -7.76 -7.42 7.35
N GLY A 204 -8.95 -6.94 7.68
CA GLY A 204 -10.04 -7.85 7.96
C GLY A 204 -11.41 -7.19 8.03
N GLY A 205 -12.44 -8.02 8.09
CA GLY A 205 -13.81 -7.56 8.24
C GLY A 205 -14.81 -8.28 7.34
N ALA A 206 -15.91 -7.59 7.03
CA ALA A 206 -16.99 -8.16 6.25
C ALA A 206 -16.58 -8.41 4.78
N ALA A 207 -15.81 -7.50 4.20
CA ALA A 207 -15.17 -7.64 2.89
C ALA A 207 -13.74 -7.07 2.96
N GLY A 208 -12.91 -7.40 1.97
CA GLY A 208 -11.51 -6.99 1.99
C GLY A 208 -11.23 -5.79 1.09
N ILE A 209 -10.94 -6.02 -0.18
CA ILE A 209 -10.45 -4.99 -1.10
C ILE A 209 -11.37 -4.90 -2.31
N LEU A 210 -11.73 -3.66 -2.67
CA LEU A 210 -12.36 -3.32 -3.95
C LEU A 210 -11.34 -2.59 -4.83
N MET A 211 -11.11 -3.12 -6.04
CA MET A 211 -10.24 -2.52 -7.06
C MET A 211 -11.06 -2.14 -8.29
N GLN A 212 -11.22 -0.84 -8.52
CA GLN A 212 -11.86 -0.29 -9.72
C GLN A 212 -10.91 0.52 -10.58
N ALA A 213 -9.89 1.12 -9.97
CA ALA A 213 -8.86 1.90 -10.65
C ALA A 213 -7.52 1.84 -9.88
N GLY A 214 -6.44 2.35 -10.47
CA GLY A 214 -5.14 2.48 -9.85
C GLY A 214 -4.34 1.19 -9.73
N SER A 215 -3.34 1.19 -8.87
CA SER A 215 -2.50 0.03 -8.57
C SER A 215 -2.42 -0.24 -7.08
N LEU A 216 -2.47 -1.52 -6.69
CA LEU A 216 -2.30 -1.96 -5.32
C LEU A 216 -1.30 -3.11 -5.26
N THR A 217 -0.31 -2.97 -4.39
CA THR A 217 0.68 -4.02 -4.10
C THR A 217 0.56 -4.44 -2.64
N MET A 218 0.54 -5.75 -2.38
CA MET A 218 0.53 -6.32 -1.03
C MET A 218 1.71 -7.25 -0.83
N GLU A 219 2.38 -7.12 0.32
CA GLU A 219 3.47 -7.99 0.75
C GLU A 219 3.40 -8.25 2.25
N ASN A 220 3.71 -9.46 2.68
CA ASN A 220 3.77 -9.84 4.10
C ASN A 220 2.54 -9.39 4.91
N THR A 221 1.37 -9.46 4.30
CA THR A 221 0.11 -8.93 4.84
C THR A 221 -0.90 -10.05 5.03
N ALA A 222 -1.60 -10.06 6.17
CA ALA A 222 -2.73 -10.93 6.39
C ALA A 222 -4.04 -10.23 6.00
N LEU A 223 -4.84 -10.86 5.14
CA LEU A 223 -6.19 -10.39 4.79
C LEU A 223 -7.19 -11.51 5.10
N VAL A 224 -8.02 -11.30 6.11
CA VAL A 224 -9.01 -12.29 6.56
C VAL A 224 -10.41 -11.68 6.51
N THR A 225 -11.30 -12.25 5.72
CA THR A 225 -12.66 -11.74 5.61
C THR A 225 -13.70 -12.77 6.09
N GLU A 226 -14.74 -12.26 6.74
CA GLU A 226 -15.90 -13.04 7.12
C GLU A 226 -16.88 -13.23 5.93
N ASN A 227 -16.86 -12.32 4.94
CA ASN A 227 -17.80 -12.21 3.83
C ASN A 227 -19.27 -12.29 4.29
N ASN A 228 -19.57 -11.65 5.40
CA ASN A 228 -20.86 -11.69 6.09
C ASN A 228 -21.55 -10.32 6.13
N SER A 229 -21.20 -9.41 5.21
CA SER A 229 -21.85 -8.10 5.14
C SER A 229 -23.36 -8.28 5.01
N THR A 230 -24.11 -7.53 5.80
CA THR A 230 -25.57 -7.42 5.66
C THR A 230 -25.97 -6.46 4.56
N ASN A 231 -25.02 -5.75 3.98
CA ASN A 231 -25.20 -4.86 2.84
C ASN A 231 -25.25 -5.65 1.54
N PRO A 232 -26.41 -5.72 0.84
CA PRO A 232 -26.53 -6.48 -0.40
C PRO A 232 -25.70 -5.92 -1.57
N SER A 233 -25.19 -4.70 -1.43
CA SER A 233 -24.31 -4.08 -2.44
C SER A 233 -22.86 -4.51 -2.32
N ILE A 234 -22.50 -5.20 -1.23
CA ILE A 234 -21.14 -5.69 -1.01
C ILE A 234 -21.09 -7.17 -1.36
N PRO A 235 -20.37 -7.56 -2.41
CA PRO A 235 -20.21 -8.96 -2.77
C PRO A 235 -19.53 -9.75 -1.65
N THR A 236 -19.91 -11.01 -1.50
CA THR A 236 -19.32 -11.94 -0.54
C THR A 236 -17.96 -12.46 -1.03
N ASN A 237 -17.00 -11.57 -1.26
CA ASN A 237 -15.67 -11.89 -1.75
C ASN A 237 -14.61 -11.11 -0.98
N THR A 238 -13.43 -11.71 -0.85
CA THR A 238 -12.30 -11.07 -0.17
C THR A 238 -11.68 -9.96 -1.01
N ILE A 239 -11.53 -10.19 -2.32
CA ILE A 239 -11.01 -9.22 -3.27
C ILE A 239 -12.01 -9.13 -4.43
N ALA A 240 -12.58 -7.94 -4.62
CA ALA A 240 -13.39 -7.61 -5.78
C ALA A 240 -12.55 -6.80 -6.77
N PHE A 241 -12.27 -7.38 -7.94
CA PHE A 241 -11.52 -6.75 -9.02
C PHE A 241 -12.50 -6.44 -10.16
N THR A 242 -12.98 -5.20 -10.19
CA THR A 242 -14.07 -4.75 -11.07
C THR A 242 -13.69 -3.46 -11.78
N PRO A 243 -12.78 -3.52 -12.78
CA PRO A 243 -12.24 -2.35 -13.46
C PRO A 243 -13.33 -1.41 -13.97
N ALA A 244 -13.24 -0.14 -13.59
CA ALA A 244 -14.12 0.89 -14.11
C ALA A 244 -13.81 1.17 -15.60
N THR A 245 -14.83 1.45 -16.39
CA THR A 245 -14.69 1.65 -17.84
C THR A 245 -13.87 2.89 -18.23
N ASN A 246 -13.75 3.84 -17.32
CA ASN A 246 -12.97 5.08 -17.47
C ASN A 246 -11.60 5.02 -16.77
N ALA A 247 -11.25 3.92 -16.11
CA ALA A 247 -9.95 3.74 -15.51
C ALA A 247 -8.86 3.63 -16.57
N ALA A 248 -7.72 4.28 -16.35
CA ALA A 248 -6.55 4.11 -17.22
C ALA A 248 -5.88 2.75 -16.98
N ARG A 249 -5.82 2.34 -15.72
CA ARG A 249 -5.23 1.06 -15.29
C ARG A 249 -5.92 0.52 -14.05
N VAL A 250 -5.94 -0.80 -13.88
CA VAL A 250 -6.29 -1.49 -12.63
C VAL A 250 -5.32 -2.64 -12.44
N ILE A 251 -4.39 -2.49 -11.51
CA ILE A 251 -3.31 -3.45 -11.29
C ILE A 251 -3.33 -3.90 -9.83
N LEU A 252 -3.39 -5.21 -9.61
CA LEU A 252 -3.25 -5.81 -8.30
C LEU A 252 -2.03 -6.73 -8.28
N THR A 253 -1.08 -6.47 -7.39
CA THR A 253 0.08 -7.34 -7.19
C THR A 253 0.06 -7.95 -5.80
N LEU A 254 0.04 -9.29 -5.75
CA LEU A 254 0.06 -10.06 -4.51
C LEU A 254 1.42 -10.76 -4.37
N GLY A 255 2.24 -10.20 -3.49
CA GLY A 255 3.63 -10.60 -3.26
C GLY A 255 3.80 -11.70 -2.22
N PRO A 256 5.05 -12.06 -1.91
CA PRO A 256 5.37 -13.08 -0.94
C PRO A 256 4.93 -12.70 0.49
N GLY A 257 4.77 -13.70 1.34
CA GLY A 257 4.41 -13.54 2.75
C GLY A 257 2.94 -13.16 3.00
N ASN A 258 2.14 -12.92 1.97
CA ASN A 258 0.70 -12.67 2.14
C ASN A 258 -0.02 -13.93 2.61
N GLN A 259 -1.00 -13.73 3.50
CA GLN A 259 -1.94 -14.75 3.95
C GLN A 259 -3.35 -14.23 3.72
N ILE A 260 -4.00 -14.71 2.66
CA ILE A 260 -5.32 -14.24 2.25
C ILE A 260 -6.32 -15.37 2.44
N SER A 261 -7.31 -15.15 3.29
CA SER A 261 -8.34 -16.14 3.56
C SER A 261 -9.73 -15.55 3.57
N SER A 262 -10.68 -16.40 3.17
CA SER A 262 -12.11 -16.14 3.21
C SER A 262 -12.80 -17.21 4.05
N LYS A 263 -13.55 -16.82 5.06
CA LYS A 263 -14.35 -17.75 5.88
C LYS A 263 -15.64 -18.19 5.19
N SER A 264 -16.20 -17.33 4.36
CA SER A 264 -17.36 -17.65 3.52
C SER A 264 -17.29 -16.90 2.18
N GLY A 265 -17.59 -17.61 1.08
CA GLY A 265 -17.49 -17.06 -0.28
C GLY A 265 -16.09 -17.18 -0.89
N ALA A 266 -15.96 -16.70 -2.11
CA ALA A 266 -14.72 -16.78 -2.87
C ALA A 266 -13.68 -15.77 -2.40
N ILE A 267 -12.39 -16.04 -2.66
CA ILE A 267 -11.34 -15.05 -2.47
C ILE A 267 -11.45 -13.96 -3.54
N PHE A 268 -11.53 -14.35 -4.81
CA PHE A 268 -11.55 -13.43 -5.92
C PHE A 268 -12.91 -13.36 -6.61
N HIS A 269 -13.42 -12.14 -6.76
CA HIS A 269 -14.47 -11.80 -7.70
C HIS A 269 -13.84 -10.95 -8.80
N ILE A 270 -13.70 -11.51 -10.00
CA ILE A 270 -13.06 -10.84 -11.12
C ILE A 270 -14.11 -10.57 -12.18
N VAL A 271 -14.30 -9.31 -12.52
CA VAL A 271 -15.04 -8.90 -13.70
C VAL A 271 -14.00 -8.47 -14.74
N PRO A 272 -13.76 -9.26 -15.79
CA PRO A 272 -12.83 -8.86 -16.85
C PRO A 272 -13.29 -7.53 -17.45
N ALA A 273 -12.34 -6.61 -17.66
CA ALA A 273 -12.64 -5.28 -18.19
C ALA A 273 -13.42 -5.41 -19.52
N ALA A 274 -14.64 -4.93 -19.52
CA ALA A 274 -15.42 -4.82 -20.74
C ALA A 274 -14.76 -3.78 -21.64
N GLN A 275 -14.31 -4.21 -22.82
CA GLN A 275 -13.85 -3.42 -23.98
C GLN A 275 -13.68 -1.92 -23.78
N GLY A 276 -12.44 -1.41 -23.75
CA GLY A 276 -12.23 0.03 -23.61
C GLY A 276 -10.78 0.48 -23.48
N GLY A 277 -9.81 -0.43 -23.63
CA GLY A 277 -8.39 -0.04 -23.53
C GLY A 277 -7.86 0.09 -22.10
N VAL A 278 -8.62 -0.32 -21.09
CA VAL A 278 -8.18 -0.40 -19.69
C VAL A 278 -7.13 -1.49 -19.54
N THR A 279 -5.97 -1.15 -18.99
CA THR A 279 -4.98 -2.16 -18.57
C THR A 279 -5.45 -2.76 -17.23
N ALA A 280 -5.91 -4.02 -17.27
CA ALA A 280 -6.35 -4.74 -16.08
C ALA A 280 -5.46 -5.96 -15.86
N GLN A 281 -4.83 -6.08 -14.68
CA GLN A 281 -3.91 -7.17 -14.35
C GLN A 281 -3.97 -7.54 -12.88
N ILE A 282 -3.95 -8.83 -12.59
CA ILE A 282 -3.69 -9.38 -11.27
C ILE A 282 -2.42 -10.23 -11.37
N ALA A 283 -1.35 -9.81 -10.70
CA ALA A 283 -0.09 -10.53 -10.61
C ALA A 283 0.02 -11.22 -9.25
N ILE A 284 0.04 -12.55 -9.24
CA ILE A 284 0.26 -13.36 -8.03
C ILE A 284 1.69 -13.87 -8.08
N THR A 285 2.57 -13.26 -7.31
CA THR A 285 3.99 -13.60 -7.24
C THR A 285 4.36 -14.39 -5.99
N GLY A 286 3.42 -14.55 -5.06
CA GLY A 286 3.59 -15.29 -3.81
C GLY A 286 2.36 -15.24 -2.92
N GLY A 287 2.50 -15.73 -1.70
CA GLY A 287 1.43 -15.73 -0.71
C GLY A 287 0.67 -17.05 -0.63
N THR A 288 -0.23 -17.16 0.34
CA THR A 288 -1.12 -18.30 0.57
C THR A 288 -2.57 -17.85 0.49
N PHE A 289 -3.38 -18.56 -0.26
CA PHE A 289 -4.77 -18.21 -0.56
C PHE A 289 -5.69 -19.36 -0.14
N ILE A 290 -6.54 -19.13 0.88
CA ILE A 290 -7.38 -20.17 1.48
C ILE A 290 -8.85 -19.74 1.45
N ALA A 291 -9.66 -20.42 0.64
CA ALA A 291 -11.11 -20.33 0.74
C ALA A 291 -11.60 -21.43 1.70
N GLU A 292 -12.07 -21.04 2.88
CA GLU A 292 -12.51 -22.00 3.89
C GLU A 292 -13.84 -22.68 3.52
N ASN A 293 -14.15 -23.80 4.17
CA ASN A 293 -15.42 -24.51 4.03
C ASN A 293 -15.77 -25.00 2.60
N GLY A 294 -14.75 -25.18 1.74
CA GLY A 294 -14.95 -25.65 0.37
C GLY A 294 -15.51 -24.60 -0.57
N HIS A 295 -15.43 -23.33 -0.21
CA HIS A 295 -15.70 -22.23 -1.14
C HIS A 295 -14.64 -22.18 -2.23
N PRO A 296 -14.97 -21.69 -3.43
CA PRO A 296 -14.01 -21.57 -4.52
C PRO A 296 -13.02 -20.42 -4.27
N LEU A 297 -11.84 -20.50 -4.87
CA LEU A 297 -10.90 -19.37 -4.90
C LEU A 297 -11.44 -18.23 -5.77
N PHE A 298 -12.07 -18.56 -6.87
CA PHE A 298 -12.63 -17.61 -7.84
C PHE A 298 -14.14 -17.77 -7.95
N SER A 299 -14.89 -16.69 -7.89
CA SER A 299 -16.36 -16.73 -8.05
C SER A 299 -16.79 -17.08 -9.47
N ALA A 300 -15.95 -16.86 -10.48
CA ALA A 300 -16.10 -17.25 -11.85
C ALA A 300 -14.72 -17.51 -12.47
N LEU A 301 -14.64 -18.48 -13.37
CA LEU A 301 -13.39 -18.89 -14.01
C LEU A 301 -13.28 -18.42 -15.48
N GLU A 302 -14.36 -17.91 -16.07
CA GLU A 302 -14.38 -17.47 -17.46
C GLU A 302 -13.58 -16.18 -17.66
N GLY A 303 -12.59 -16.20 -18.53
CA GLY A 303 -11.81 -15.04 -18.94
C GLY A 303 -10.74 -14.60 -17.94
N ILE A 304 -10.51 -15.34 -16.84
CA ILE A 304 -9.47 -14.99 -15.84
C ILE A 304 -8.07 -14.99 -16.46
N GLU A 305 -7.81 -15.83 -17.46
CA GLU A 305 -6.55 -15.91 -18.19
C GLU A 305 -6.17 -14.63 -18.93
N LYS A 306 -7.10 -13.69 -19.07
CA LYS A 306 -6.87 -12.39 -19.72
C LYS A 306 -6.31 -11.36 -18.74
N VAL A 307 -6.48 -11.58 -17.44
CA VAL A 307 -6.15 -10.59 -16.41
C VAL A 307 -5.27 -11.14 -15.30
N VAL A 308 -5.23 -12.48 -15.11
CA VAL A 308 -4.47 -13.12 -14.02
C VAL A 308 -3.17 -13.70 -14.54
N GLU A 309 -2.06 -13.37 -13.87
CA GLU A 309 -0.75 -13.96 -14.08
C GLU A 309 -0.23 -14.51 -12.75
N ILE A 310 0.24 -15.76 -12.74
CA ILE A 310 0.73 -16.45 -11.55
C ILE A 310 2.17 -16.88 -11.76
N SER A 311 3.06 -16.41 -10.92
CA SER A 311 4.48 -16.81 -10.90
C SER A 311 4.93 -17.42 -9.57
N GLY A 312 4.06 -17.42 -8.55
CA GLY A 312 4.34 -18.00 -7.25
C GLY A 312 3.08 -18.12 -6.39
N GLY A 313 3.20 -18.68 -5.19
CA GLY A 313 2.13 -18.78 -4.22
C GLY A 313 1.70 -20.20 -3.91
N SER A 314 0.68 -20.32 -3.05
CA SER A 314 0.10 -21.57 -2.62
C SER A 314 -1.42 -21.42 -2.52
N PHE A 315 -2.14 -22.40 -3.00
CA PHE A 315 -3.62 -22.47 -3.09
C PHE A 315 -4.13 -23.75 -2.43
N PRO A 316 -3.98 -23.91 -1.10
CA PRO A 316 -4.38 -25.12 -0.41
C PRO A 316 -5.86 -25.44 -0.61
N GLY A 317 -6.17 -26.66 -0.99
CA GLY A 317 -7.54 -27.09 -1.22
C GLY A 317 -8.17 -26.66 -2.54
N ILE A 318 -7.36 -26.14 -3.47
CA ILE A 318 -7.81 -25.84 -4.84
C ILE A 318 -8.45 -27.08 -5.49
N SER A 319 -9.59 -26.89 -6.12
CA SER A 319 -10.24 -27.98 -6.85
C SER A 319 -9.49 -28.30 -8.16
N PRO A 320 -9.58 -29.54 -8.67
CA PRO A 320 -9.00 -29.89 -9.98
C PRO A 320 -9.52 -29.01 -11.13
N GLU A 321 -10.76 -28.58 -11.06
CA GLU A 321 -11.38 -27.70 -12.04
C GLU A 321 -10.75 -26.31 -12.02
N GLU A 322 -10.58 -25.72 -10.83
CA GLU A 322 -9.91 -24.43 -10.68
C GLU A 322 -8.43 -24.50 -11.07
N SER A 323 -7.73 -25.56 -10.66
CA SER A 323 -6.33 -25.78 -11.04
C SER A 323 -6.17 -25.85 -12.58
N ALA A 324 -7.08 -26.54 -13.26
CA ALA A 324 -7.08 -26.61 -14.71
C ALA A 324 -7.38 -25.25 -15.37
N ALA A 325 -8.29 -24.46 -14.80
CA ALA A 325 -8.62 -23.13 -15.30
C ALA A 325 -7.48 -22.12 -15.06
N LEU A 326 -6.66 -22.29 -14.00
CA LEU A 326 -5.48 -21.46 -13.73
C LEU A 326 -4.27 -21.83 -14.58
N ALA A 327 -4.24 -23.00 -15.22
CA ALA A 327 -3.09 -23.43 -16.01
C ALA A 327 -2.65 -22.42 -17.09
N PRO A 328 -3.55 -21.72 -17.82
CA PRO A 328 -3.18 -20.67 -18.76
C PRO A 328 -2.61 -19.39 -18.10
N CYS A 329 -2.88 -19.20 -16.79
CA CYS A 329 -2.40 -18.04 -16.03
C CYS A 329 -0.98 -18.24 -15.49
N LEU A 330 -0.44 -19.46 -15.57
CA LEU A 330 0.88 -19.80 -15.05
C LEU A 330 1.96 -19.46 -16.07
N SER A 331 3.11 -18.98 -15.56
CA SER A 331 4.32 -18.87 -16.38
C SER A 331 4.73 -20.24 -16.94
N GLU A 332 5.38 -20.27 -18.11
CA GLU A 332 5.68 -21.52 -18.86
C GLU A 332 6.45 -22.58 -18.06
N SER A 333 7.28 -22.14 -17.11
CA SER A 333 8.18 -23.00 -16.33
C SER A 333 7.58 -23.55 -15.03
N ILE A 334 6.33 -23.22 -14.70
CA ILE A 334 5.70 -23.57 -13.42
C ILE A 334 4.40 -24.35 -13.59
N THR A 335 3.99 -25.02 -12.54
CA THR A 335 2.72 -25.76 -12.42
C THR A 335 2.19 -25.63 -10.99
N ILE A 336 0.92 -25.96 -10.77
CA ILE A 336 0.33 -26.16 -9.45
C ILE A 336 0.41 -27.65 -9.14
N ASP A 337 1.02 -28.02 -8.01
CA ASP A 337 1.10 -29.41 -7.56
C ASP A 337 -0.20 -29.89 -6.87
N GLU A 338 -0.23 -31.15 -6.43
CA GLU A 338 -1.41 -31.77 -5.79
C GLU A 338 -1.77 -31.11 -4.44
N ASP A 339 -0.81 -30.45 -3.78
CA ASP A 339 -1.00 -29.72 -2.52
C ASP A 339 -1.40 -28.25 -2.77
N GLY A 340 -1.51 -27.83 -4.03
CA GLY A 340 -1.87 -26.46 -4.43
C GLY A 340 -0.69 -25.49 -4.47
N ASN A 341 0.54 -25.95 -4.37
CA ASN A 341 1.70 -25.05 -4.42
C ASN A 341 2.16 -24.79 -5.85
N VAL A 342 2.56 -23.56 -6.13
CA VAL A 342 3.20 -23.21 -7.40
C VAL A 342 4.65 -23.68 -7.37
N ALA A 343 5.00 -24.62 -8.21
CA ALA A 343 6.31 -25.26 -8.30
C ALA A 343 6.85 -25.24 -9.71
N ALA A 344 8.16 -25.40 -9.86
CA ALA A 344 8.76 -25.60 -11.17
C ALA A 344 8.22 -26.88 -11.82
N LYS A 345 7.88 -26.80 -13.11
CA LYS A 345 7.52 -28.01 -13.87
C LYS A 345 8.64 -29.03 -13.77
N PRO A 346 8.33 -30.32 -13.53
CA PRO A 346 9.31 -31.37 -13.64
C PRO A 346 9.97 -31.29 -15.02
N GLN A 347 11.29 -31.18 -15.03
CA GLN A 347 12.00 -31.29 -16.31
C GLN A 347 11.74 -32.69 -16.82
N GLU A 348 11.14 -32.81 -18.00
CA GLU A 348 11.12 -34.09 -18.68
C GLU A 348 12.56 -34.62 -18.74
N PRO A 349 12.80 -35.87 -18.29
CA PRO A 349 14.15 -36.43 -18.41
C PRO A 349 14.49 -36.33 -19.90
N GLY A 350 15.50 -35.52 -20.19
CA GLY A 350 15.91 -35.27 -21.57
C GLY A 350 16.08 -36.62 -22.22
N VAL A 351 15.38 -36.88 -23.30
CA VAL A 351 15.56 -38.06 -24.12
C VAL A 351 17.03 -38.03 -24.57
N ILE A 352 17.86 -38.81 -23.89
CA ILE A 352 19.23 -39.03 -24.37
C ILE A 352 19.04 -39.73 -25.71
N VAL A 353 19.06 -38.99 -26.79
CA VAL A 353 19.16 -39.53 -28.13
C VAL A 353 20.56 -40.12 -28.22
N ILE A 354 20.67 -41.39 -27.87
CA ILE A 354 21.87 -42.16 -28.14
C ILE A 354 21.88 -42.29 -29.65
N HIS A 355 22.64 -41.42 -30.30
CA HIS A 355 22.97 -41.64 -31.69
C HIS A 355 23.76 -42.98 -31.76
N PRO A 356 23.32 -43.99 -32.53
CA PRO A 356 24.05 -45.20 -32.72
C PRO A 356 25.42 -44.83 -33.36
N ASN A 357 26.47 -45.30 -32.74
CA ASN A 357 27.86 -45.11 -33.14
C ASN A 357 28.05 -45.19 -34.66
N GLU A 358 28.54 -44.14 -35.26
CA GLU A 358 29.37 -44.27 -36.45
C GLU A 358 30.74 -44.79 -35.99
N GLU A 359 31.06 -45.98 -36.53
CA GLU A 359 32.29 -46.70 -36.27
C GLU A 359 33.54 -45.90 -36.66
N ASN A 360 34.49 -45.93 -35.73
CA ASN A 360 35.95 -45.94 -35.91
C ASN A 360 36.56 -45.13 -37.05
N GLN A 361 37.18 -44.02 -36.67
CA GLN A 361 38.53 -43.75 -37.17
C GLN A 361 39.47 -43.34 -36.05
N THR A 362 40.39 -44.28 -35.76
CA THR A 362 41.59 -44.11 -34.97
C THR A 362 42.47 -43.00 -35.54
N GLN A 363 42.68 -41.94 -34.77
CA GLN A 363 43.96 -41.20 -34.84
C GLN A 363 44.41 -40.78 -33.44
N SER A 364 45.52 -41.41 -33.10
CA SER A 364 46.34 -41.09 -31.94
C SER A 364 47.02 -39.75 -32.09
N ASN A 365 46.94 -38.90 -31.09
CA ASN A 365 48.10 -38.11 -30.67
C ASN A 365 47.96 -37.59 -29.22
N PRO A 366 49.07 -37.59 -28.49
CA PRO A 366 49.05 -37.33 -27.05
C PRO A 366 49.38 -35.86 -26.72
N GLY A 367 48.87 -35.41 -25.64
CA GLY A 367 49.52 -34.34 -24.90
C GLY A 367 48.79 -33.07 -24.70
N THR A 368 48.72 -32.80 -23.51
CA THR A 368 48.72 -31.55 -22.72
C THR A 368 47.41 -31.20 -22.06
N GLY A 369 47.48 -31.32 -20.75
CA GLY A 369 46.44 -30.85 -19.83
C GLY A 369 46.24 -29.33 -19.90
N ALA A 370 45.02 -28.93 -19.76
CA ALA A 370 44.68 -27.58 -19.44
C ALA A 370 43.77 -27.55 -18.19
N PRO A 371 43.96 -26.60 -17.30
CA PRO A 371 43.47 -26.68 -15.94
C PRO A 371 42.00 -26.20 -15.86
N ILE A 372 41.26 -26.84 -14.98
CA ILE A 372 39.96 -26.44 -14.45
C ILE A 372 40.12 -25.11 -13.70
N ASN A 373 39.84 -23.97 -14.29
CA ASN A 373 39.77 -22.68 -13.56
C ASN A 373 38.96 -21.60 -14.28
N ALA A 374 37.81 -21.94 -14.87
CA ALA A 374 36.92 -20.92 -15.47
C ALA A 374 35.72 -20.52 -14.56
N ILE A 375 35.39 -21.32 -13.56
CA ILE A 375 34.23 -21.03 -12.68
C ILE A 375 34.62 -20.16 -11.49
N GLY A 376 35.86 -20.18 -11.05
CA GLY A 376 36.35 -19.39 -9.91
C GLY A 376 36.49 -17.89 -10.18
N GLN A 377 36.71 -17.49 -11.44
CA GLN A 377 36.91 -16.08 -11.79
C GLN A 377 35.61 -15.30 -11.94
N TRP A 378 34.50 -15.95 -12.26
CA TRP A 378 33.17 -15.28 -12.38
C TRP A 378 32.56 -14.91 -11.03
N LEU A 379 32.70 -15.76 -10.04
CA LEU A 379 32.20 -15.49 -8.68
C LEU A 379 32.97 -14.36 -7.98
N TRP A 380 34.26 -14.21 -8.26
CA TRP A 380 35.10 -13.16 -7.67
C TRP A 380 34.78 -11.77 -8.24
N SER A 381 34.39 -11.68 -9.50
CA SER A 381 33.99 -10.41 -10.14
C SER A 381 32.68 -9.85 -9.60
N ILE A 382 31.73 -10.71 -9.20
CA ILE A 382 30.42 -10.28 -8.63
C ILE A 382 30.61 -9.76 -7.20
N VAL A 383 31.50 -10.38 -6.42
CA VAL A 383 31.79 -9.94 -5.04
C VAL A 383 32.53 -8.60 -5.02
N CYS A 384 33.42 -8.34 -5.97
CA CYS A 384 34.11 -7.06 -6.07
C CYS A 384 33.23 -5.94 -6.59
N TRP A 385 32.22 -6.23 -7.43
CA TRP A 385 31.28 -5.23 -7.92
C TRP A 385 30.31 -4.76 -6.82
N MET A 386 29.84 -5.69 -5.97
CA MET A 386 28.95 -5.33 -4.83
C MET A 386 29.68 -4.53 -3.74
N HIS A 387 31.00 -4.64 -3.61
CA HIS A 387 31.78 -3.87 -2.61
C HIS A 387 32.08 -2.43 -3.06
N SER A 388 31.92 -2.11 -4.35
CA SER A 388 32.19 -0.76 -4.89
C SER A 388 30.97 0.18 -4.85
N GLN A 389 29.78 -0.31 -4.46
CA GLN A 389 28.55 0.49 -4.37
C GLN A 389 28.23 0.95 -2.93
N VAL A 390 29.10 0.66 -1.96
CA VAL A 390 28.96 1.11 -0.56
C VAL A 390 30.18 1.97 -0.21
N ARG A 391 30.23 3.17 -0.83
CA ARG A 391 31.03 4.32 -0.35
C ARG A 391 30.37 5.61 -0.81
#